data_4c52f89e8cac3e44fa9772484064e477
#
_entry.id   4c52f89e8cac3e44fa9772484064e477
#
_cell.length_a   1.000
_cell.length_b   1.000
_cell.length_c   1.000
_cell.angle_alpha   90.00
_cell.angle_beta   90.00
_cell.angle_gamma   90.00
#
_symmetry.space_group_name_H-M   'P 1'
#
loop_
_entity.id
_entity.type
_entity.pdbx_description
1 polymer ?
#
loop_
_entity_poly.entity_id
_entity_poly.type
_entity_poly.pdbx_seq_one_letter_code
_entity_poly.pdbx_strand_id
1 'polypeptide(L)'
;NLHLFLMTQQLAQLSLLVRDYDEAIRYYTEVLDFELLEDTKMSETKRWVRVSPPGSTCHLLLAKAANEAQEQQIGFQAGGRVFLFLYTDDFWRDYHNYTSRGVEFIREPAEESYGIVSVFKDLYGNLWDLIQPK
;
A
#
# COMPACT_ATOMS: atom_id res chain seq x y z
N ASN A 1 -28.98 -0.52 -15.97
CA ASN A 1 -28.53 -0.77 -17.34
C ASN A 1 -28.05 -2.21 -17.48
N LEU A 2 -28.74 -2.99 -18.34
CA LEU A 2 -28.41 -4.40 -18.56
C LEU A 2 -26.98 -4.58 -19.06
N HIS A 3 -26.47 -3.66 -19.87
CA HIS A 3 -25.11 -3.71 -20.38
C HIS A 3 -24.09 -3.74 -19.24
N LEU A 4 -24.29 -2.94 -18.19
CA LEU A 4 -23.38 -2.93 -17.03
C LEU A 4 -23.42 -4.24 -16.26
N PHE A 5 -24.56 -4.90 -16.17
CA PHE A 5 -24.65 -6.20 -15.48
C PHE A 5 -23.90 -7.31 -16.20
N LEU A 6 -23.73 -7.18 -17.53
CA LEU A 6 -23.01 -8.17 -18.33
C LEU A 6 -21.51 -7.89 -18.42
N MET A 7 -21.05 -6.73 -17.93
CA MET A 7 -19.64 -6.37 -17.96
C MET A 7 -19.00 -6.62 -16.60
N THR A 8 -17.73 -7.06 -16.63
CA THR A 8 -16.93 -7.24 -15.42
C THR A 8 -15.59 -6.53 -15.59
N GLN A 9 -15.28 -5.68 -14.66
CA GLN A 9 -13.99 -4.98 -14.61
C GLN A 9 -13.56 -4.87 -13.15
N GLN A 10 -12.25 -4.82 -12.93
CA GLN A 10 -11.71 -4.56 -11.59
C GLN A 10 -10.41 -3.80 -11.71
N LEU A 11 -10.13 -3.01 -10.72
CA LEU A 11 -8.82 -2.37 -10.60
C LEU A 11 -7.85 -3.45 -10.11
N ALA A 12 -6.93 -3.87 -10.97
CA ALA A 12 -6.06 -5.00 -10.67
C ALA A 12 -4.91 -4.60 -9.76
N GLN A 13 -4.29 -3.44 -10.02
CA GLN A 13 -3.13 -3.00 -9.26
C GLN A 13 -2.85 -1.53 -9.50
N LEU A 14 -2.02 -0.97 -8.61
CA LEU A 14 -1.56 0.41 -8.66
C LEU A 14 -0.03 0.39 -8.65
N SER A 15 0.59 1.32 -9.38
CA SER A 15 2.04 1.49 -9.32
C SER A 15 2.42 2.31 -8.10
N LEU A 16 3.32 1.77 -7.30
CA LEU A 16 3.89 2.47 -6.15
C LEU A 16 5.37 2.70 -6.43
N LEU A 17 5.76 3.98 -6.54
CA LEU A 17 7.16 4.32 -6.80
C LEU A 17 8.01 4.03 -5.57
N VAL A 18 9.11 3.31 -5.79
CA VAL A 18 10.05 2.93 -4.74
C VAL A 18 11.47 3.31 -5.14
N ARG A 19 12.34 3.46 -4.15
CA ARG A 19 13.75 3.75 -4.38
C ARG A 19 14.52 2.49 -4.74
N ASP A 20 14.16 1.36 -4.13
CA ASP A 20 14.87 0.09 -4.27
C ASP A 20 13.90 -1.07 -4.09
N TYR A 21 14.02 -2.08 -4.98
CA TYR A 21 13.11 -3.22 -4.93
C TYR A 21 13.24 -4.02 -3.62
N ASP A 22 14.45 -4.38 -3.24
CA ASP A 22 14.65 -5.26 -2.08
C ASP A 22 14.27 -4.57 -0.78
N GLU A 23 14.59 -3.29 -0.65
CA GLU A 23 14.19 -2.49 0.50
C GLU A 23 12.66 -2.44 0.62
N ALA A 24 11.99 -2.19 -0.49
CA ALA A 24 10.53 -2.11 -0.51
C ALA A 24 9.88 -3.45 -0.21
N ILE A 25 10.37 -4.53 -0.83
CA ILE A 25 9.86 -5.88 -0.58
C ILE A 25 9.96 -6.19 0.93
N ARG A 26 11.11 -5.92 1.53
CA ARG A 26 11.32 -6.20 2.94
C ARG A 26 10.33 -5.43 3.81
N TYR A 27 10.13 -4.14 3.51
CA TYR A 27 9.21 -3.32 4.29
C TYR A 27 7.78 -3.84 4.18
N TYR A 28 7.28 -4.00 2.96
CA TYR A 28 5.88 -4.37 2.79
C TYR A 28 5.58 -5.79 3.28
N THR A 29 6.53 -6.71 3.18
CA THR A 29 6.31 -8.09 3.66
C THR A 29 6.57 -8.24 5.15
N GLU A 30 7.65 -7.68 5.67
CA GLU A 30 8.05 -7.91 7.06
C GLU A 30 7.42 -6.91 8.04
N VAL A 31 7.18 -5.69 7.62
CA VAL A 31 6.61 -4.65 8.48
C VAL A 31 5.08 -4.61 8.37
N LEU A 32 4.55 -4.61 7.14
CA LEU A 32 3.11 -4.52 6.93
C LEU A 32 2.41 -5.88 6.74
N ASP A 33 3.15 -6.99 6.74
CA ASP A 33 2.62 -8.34 6.57
C ASP A 33 1.93 -8.57 5.21
N PHE A 34 2.34 -7.85 4.17
CA PHE A 34 1.83 -8.09 2.83
C PHE A 34 2.48 -9.35 2.24
N GLU A 35 1.82 -9.96 1.27
CA GLU A 35 2.36 -11.11 0.55
C GLU A 35 3.15 -10.65 -0.67
N LEU A 36 4.30 -11.28 -0.90
CA LEU A 36 5.02 -11.12 -2.15
C LEU A 36 4.39 -12.05 -3.18
N LEU A 37 3.71 -11.48 -4.18
CA LEU A 37 3.00 -12.26 -5.19
C LEU A 37 3.90 -12.66 -6.35
N GLU A 38 4.84 -11.79 -6.71
CA GLU A 38 5.68 -11.99 -7.87
C GLU A 38 6.94 -11.15 -7.74
N ASP A 39 8.06 -11.72 -8.20
CA ASP A 39 9.34 -11.00 -8.30
C ASP A 39 10.09 -11.60 -9.50
N THR A 40 9.92 -10.99 -10.65
CA THR A 40 10.45 -11.49 -11.91
C THR A 40 11.44 -10.50 -12.51
N LYS A 41 12.66 -10.95 -12.75
CA LYS A 41 13.67 -10.13 -13.42
C LYS A 41 13.28 -9.92 -14.87
N MET A 42 13.16 -8.65 -15.30
CA MET A 42 12.79 -8.30 -16.67
C MET A 42 14.01 -7.85 -17.47
N SER A 43 14.98 -7.21 -16.82
CA SER A 43 16.23 -6.77 -17.44
C SER A 43 17.28 -6.62 -16.34
N GLU A 44 18.45 -6.10 -16.66
CA GLU A 44 19.48 -5.86 -15.66
C GLU A 44 19.05 -4.84 -14.60
N THR A 45 18.11 -3.94 -14.94
CA THR A 45 17.70 -2.85 -14.05
C THR A 45 16.23 -2.91 -13.67
N LYS A 46 15.41 -3.76 -14.31
CA LYS A 46 13.97 -3.77 -14.08
C LYS A 46 13.48 -5.13 -13.58
N ARG A 47 12.66 -5.10 -12.56
CA ARG A 47 11.97 -6.27 -12.02
C ARG A 47 10.48 -6.01 -12.03
N TRP A 48 9.70 -7.07 -12.17
CA TRP A 48 8.25 -7.04 -12.04
C TRP A 48 7.91 -7.56 -10.65
N VAL A 49 7.63 -6.64 -9.73
CA VAL A 49 7.46 -6.98 -8.32
C VAL A 49 6.07 -6.57 -7.88
N ARG A 50 5.29 -7.54 -7.39
CA ARG A 50 3.94 -7.28 -6.89
C ARG A 50 3.79 -7.76 -5.46
N VAL A 51 3.22 -6.90 -4.61
CA VAL A 51 2.88 -7.25 -3.22
C VAL A 51 1.40 -6.98 -2.99
N SER A 52 0.83 -7.65 -2.01
CA SER A 52 -0.61 -7.55 -1.74
C SER A 52 -0.91 -7.63 -0.26
N PRO A 53 -1.82 -6.79 0.26
CA PRO A 53 -2.41 -7.08 1.55
C PRO A 53 -3.03 -8.48 1.53
N PRO A 54 -3.01 -9.21 2.66
CA PRO A 54 -3.59 -10.56 2.68
C PRO A 54 -5.06 -10.55 2.23
N GLY A 55 -5.38 -11.40 1.26
CA GLY A 55 -6.75 -11.54 0.77
C GLY A 55 -7.24 -10.43 -0.16
N SER A 56 -6.41 -9.45 -0.49
CA SER A 56 -6.81 -8.35 -1.38
C SER A 56 -6.84 -8.78 -2.83
N THR A 57 -7.80 -8.24 -3.60
CA THR A 57 -7.90 -8.45 -5.05
C THR A 57 -7.22 -7.32 -5.83
N CYS A 58 -6.91 -6.21 -5.18
CA CYS A 58 -6.13 -5.12 -5.77
C CYS A 58 -4.74 -5.14 -5.13
N HIS A 59 -3.70 -5.07 -5.95
CA HIS A 59 -2.33 -5.26 -5.52
C HIS A 59 -1.47 -4.02 -5.78
N LEU A 60 -0.24 -4.03 -5.29
CA LEU A 60 0.73 -2.97 -5.57
C LEU A 60 1.84 -3.50 -6.46
N LEU A 61 2.10 -2.78 -7.56
CA LEU A 61 3.29 -2.99 -8.37
C LEU A 61 4.37 -2.07 -7.81
N LEU A 62 5.44 -2.65 -7.27
CA LEU A 62 6.56 -1.86 -6.78
C LEU A 62 7.41 -1.43 -7.98
N ALA A 63 7.37 -0.15 -8.30
CA ALA A 63 8.01 0.40 -9.49
C ALA A 63 9.23 1.23 -9.08
N LYS A 64 10.43 0.72 -9.34
CA LYS A 64 11.64 1.47 -9.03
C LYS A 64 11.71 2.71 -9.91
N ALA A 65 11.93 3.87 -9.29
CA ALA A 65 12.05 5.14 -10.00
C ALA A 65 13.15 5.04 -11.05
N ALA A 66 12.84 5.40 -12.30
CA ALA A 66 13.72 5.25 -13.44
C ALA A 66 14.38 6.57 -13.87
N ASN A 67 13.95 7.69 -13.30
CA ASN A 67 14.47 9.02 -13.65
C ASN A 67 14.22 10.00 -12.49
N GLU A 68 14.74 11.18 -12.62
CA GLU A 68 14.64 12.18 -11.57
C GLU A 68 13.20 12.58 -11.26
N ALA A 69 12.36 12.74 -12.29
CA ALA A 69 10.95 13.10 -12.08
C ALA A 69 10.23 12.06 -11.26
N GLN A 70 10.48 10.78 -11.49
CA GLN A 70 9.90 9.70 -10.70
C GLN A 70 10.49 9.66 -9.29
N GLU A 71 11.79 9.88 -9.14
CA GLU A 71 12.43 9.91 -7.82
C GLU A 71 11.82 10.99 -6.94
N GLN A 72 11.48 12.13 -7.50
CA GLN A 72 10.86 13.23 -6.76
C GLN A 72 9.45 12.90 -6.30
N GLN A 73 8.79 11.94 -6.93
CA GLN A 73 7.43 11.54 -6.56
C GLN A 73 7.38 10.37 -5.58
N ILE A 74 8.50 9.76 -5.25
CA ILE A 74 8.55 8.71 -4.23
C ILE A 74 8.02 9.27 -2.92
N GLY A 75 6.99 8.63 -2.37
CA GLY A 75 6.36 9.07 -1.13
C GLY A 75 5.42 10.27 -1.28
N PHE A 76 5.22 10.77 -2.50
CA PHE A 76 4.41 11.97 -2.75
C PHE A 76 3.49 11.81 -3.96
N GLN A 77 3.11 10.58 -4.30
CA GLN A 77 2.30 10.34 -5.51
C GLN A 77 0.90 10.93 -5.43
N ALA A 78 0.38 11.15 -4.22
CA ALA A 78 -0.93 11.77 -4.03
C ALA A 78 -0.85 13.25 -3.66
N GLY A 79 0.32 13.88 -3.82
CA GLY A 79 0.47 15.31 -3.55
C GLY A 79 0.32 15.68 -2.09
N GLY A 80 0.59 14.76 -1.17
CA GLY A 80 0.47 15.00 0.27
C GLY A 80 -0.84 14.55 0.89
N ARG A 81 -1.76 14.04 0.08
CA ARG A 81 -3.01 13.47 0.59
C ARG A 81 -2.80 12.02 0.99
N VAL A 82 -3.77 11.46 1.72
CA VAL A 82 -3.84 10.01 1.89
C VAL A 82 -3.86 9.37 0.51
N PHE A 83 -2.92 8.47 0.28
CA PHE A 83 -2.75 7.85 -1.03
C PHE A 83 -3.54 6.54 -1.13
N LEU A 84 -3.46 5.70 -0.12
CA LEU A 84 -4.06 4.38 -0.16
C LEU A 84 -4.90 4.14 1.10
N PHE A 85 -5.92 3.31 0.94
CA PHE A 85 -6.88 3.00 1.99
C PHE A 85 -6.82 1.50 2.24
N LEU A 86 -6.39 1.11 3.43
CA LEU A 86 -6.22 -0.28 3.82
C LEU A 86 -7.36 -0.66 4.77
N TYR A 87 -8.28 -1.48 4.28
CA TYR A 87 -9.35 -2.01 5.12
C TYR A 87 -8.85 -3.25 5.84
N THR A 88 -9.18 -3.35 7.11
CA THR A 88 -8.81 -4.49 7.94
C THR A 88 -10.01 -5.01 8.70
N ASP A 89 -9.97 -6.30 9.04
CA ASP A 89 -10.98 -6.91 9.89
C ASP A 89 -10.66 -6.74 11.39
N ASP A 90 -9.45 -6.27 11.72
CA ASP A 90 -9.04 -6.08 13.12
C ASP A 90 -8.05 -4.92 13.23
N PHE A 91 -8.59 -3.72 13.45
CA PHE A 91 -7.80 -2.50 13.54
C PHE A 91 -6.72 -2.56 14.62
N TRP A 92 -7.09 -2.98 15.82
CA TRP A 92 -6.15 -2.93 16.96
C TRP A 92 -5.02 -3.94 16.82
N ARG A 93 -5.29 -5.12 16.23
CA ARG A 93 -4.24 -6.07 15.90
C ARG A 93 -3.19 -5.43 15.00
N ASP A 94 -3.64 -4.80 13.91
CA ASP A 94 -2.72 -4.22 12.93
C ASP A 94 -2.04 -2.97 13.48
N TYR A 95 -2.79 -2.14 14.19
CA TYR A 95 -2.23 -0.94 14.83
C TYR A 95 -1.09 -1.30 15.78
N HIS A 96 -1.30 -2.29 16.64
CA HIS A 96 -0.28 -2.71 17.59
C HIS A 96 0.91 -3.39 16.91
N ASN A 97 0.65 -4.22 15.90
CA ASN A 97 1.74 -4.85 15.14
C ASN A 97 2.57 -3.81 14.41
N TYR A 98 1.92 -2.87 13.74
CA TYR A 98 2.64 -1.84 12.98
C TYR A 98 3.45 -0.94 13.91
N THR A 99 2.86 -0.46 15.00
CA THR A 99 3.59 0.40 15.94
C THR A 99 4.76 -0.34 16.58
N SER A 100 4.61 -1.61 16.90
CA SER A 100 5.70 -2.41 17.48
C SER A 100 6.86 -2.61 16.50
N ARG A 101 6.60 -2.48 15.21
CA ARG A 101 7.61 -2.60 14.16
C ARG A 101 8.13 -1.25 13.68
N GLY A 102 7.76 -0.16 14.36
CA GLY A 102 8.28 1.16 14.08
C GLY A 102 7.49 1.98 13.05
N VAL A 103 6.31 1.55 12.67
CA VAL A 103 5.45 2.34 11.77
C VAL A 103 4.95 3.58 12.53
N GLU A 104 5.07 4.73 11.88
CA GLU A 104 4.62 5.99 12.46
C GLU A 104 3.16 6.24 12.07
N PHE A 105 2.27 6.35 13.07
CA PHE A 105 0.92 6.83 12.87
C PHE A 105 0.89 8.33 13.15
N ILE A 106 0.35 9.11 12.22
CA ILE A 106 0.41 10.57 12.29
C ILE A 106 -0.80 11.19 12.98
N ARG A 107 -1.74 10.36 13.43
CA ARG A 107 -2.86 10.80 14.24
C ARG A 107 -3.30 9.69 15.19
N GLU A 108 -4.00 10.07 16.25
CA GLU A 108 -4.55 9.10 17.20
C GLU A 108 -5.68 8.30 16.53
N PRO A 109 -5.80 6.99 16.82
CA PRO A 109 -6.95 6.23 16.38
C PRO A 109 -8.25 6.89 16.83
N ALA A 110 -9.23 6.91 15.93
CA ALA A 110 -10.52 7.51 16.19
C ALA A 110 -11.65 6.58 15.78
N GLU A 111 -12.70 6.55 16.61
CA GLU A 111 -13.92 5.85 16.30
C GLU A 111 -14.86 6.82 15.60
N GLU A 112 -15.17 6.52 14.33
CA GLU A 112 -16.05 7.35 13.52
C GLU A 112 -17.32 6.57 13.20
N SER A 113 -18.32 7.26 12.61
CA SER A 113 -19.58 6.60 12.25
C SER A 113 -19.38 5.45 11.25
N TYR A 114 -18.32 5.51 10.44
CA TYR A 114 -18.03 4.52 9.41
C TYR A 114 -17.02 3.45 9.86
N GLY A 115 -16.40 3.58 11.02
CA GLY A 115 -15.43 2.60 11.51
C GLY A 115 -14.35 3.20 12.40
N ILE A 116 -13.33 2.40 12.69
CA ILE A 116 -12.16 2.83 13.44
C ILE A 116 -11.07 3.16 12.43
N VAL A 117 -10.42 4.33 12.56
CA VAL A 117 -9.47 4.81 11.57
C VAL A 117 -8.27 5.49 12.21
N SER A 118 -7.11 5.33 11.59
CA SER A 118 -5.94 6.16 11.81
C SER A 118 -5.15 6.25 10.51
N VAL A 119 -4.12 7.08 10.48
CA VAL A 119 -3.29 7.29 9.28
C VAL A 119 -1.85 6.99 9.63
N PHE A 120 -1.19 6.16 8.82
CA PHE A 120 0.22 5.89 8.99
C PHE A 120 1.04 6.28 7.76
N LYS A 121 2.34 6.44 7.96
CA LYS A 121 3.30 6.66 6.88
C LYS A 121 3.98 5.34 6.57
N ASP A 122 4.12 5.03 5.28
CA ASP A 122 4.94 3.90 4.89
C ASP A 122 6.43 4.27 4.82
N LEU A 123 7.25 3.34 4.34
CA LEU A 123 8.69 3.50 4.26
C LEU A 123 9.13 4.81 3.58
N TYR A 124 8.40 5.22 2.56
CA TYR A 124 8.76 6.39 1.76
C TYR A 124 7.97 7.65 2.13
N GLY A 125 7.07 7.53 3.11
CA GLY A 125 6.27 8.66 3.55
C GLY A 125 4.90 8.78 2.90
N ASN A 126 4.49 7.81 2.09
CA ASN A 126 3.11 7.78 1.60
C ASN A 126 2.15 7.61 2.77
N LEU A 127 1.04 8.33 2.71
CA LEU A 127 0.02 8.27 3.77
C LEU A 127 -1.01 7.19 3.43
N TRP A 128 -1.29 6.36 4.42
CA TRP A 128 -2.28 5.28 4.33
C TRP A 128 -3.33 5.45 5.41
N ASP A 129 -4.61 5.36 5.02
CA ASP A 129 -5.67 5.15 6.01
C ASP A 129 -5.69 3.66 6.37
N LEU A 130 -5.66 3.36 7.67
CA LEU A 130 -5.98 2.03 8.17
C LEU A 130 -7.37 2.10 8.76
N ILE A 131 -8.31 1.33 8.20
CA ILE A 131 -9.73 1.43 8.55
C ILE A 131 -10.31 0.05 8.81
N GLN A 132 -10.96 -0.09 9.96
CA GLN A 132 -11.84 -1.23 10.20
C GLN A 132 -13.27 -0.74 10.00
N PRO A 133 -13.92 -1.07 8.88
CA PRO A 133 -15.30 -0.64 8.63
C PRO A 133 -16.27 -1.24 9.64
N LYS A 134 -17.35 -0.53 9.87
CA LYS A 134 -18.45 -1.05 10.69
C LYS A 134 -19.23 -2.12 9.98
#